data_35f04b76da60240317e2027fab2583a9
#
_entry.id   35f04b76da60240317e2027fab2583a9
#
_cell.length_a   1.000
_cell.length_b   1.000
_cell.length_c   1.000
_cell.angle_alpha   90.00
_cell.angle_beta   90.00
_cell.angle_gamma   90.00
#
_symmetry.space_group_name_H-M   'P 1'
#
loop_
_entity.id
_entity.type
_entity.pdbx_description
1 polymer ?
#
loop_
_entity_poly.entity_id
_entity_poly.type
_entity_poly.pdbx_seq_one_letter_code
_entity_poly.pdbx_strand_id
1 'polypeptide(L)'
;MNRIIVVTGGAGGIGRCIVAHFASQGDSVYFIDQNQQATLTQVEKMRERGWQVTGFVGDVAEKQALEEFAALVLREHPEGIHCLINNACLMRGGILSDCDYEDFLYVQRVGVVAPYMLARLFKDHFQGMGAIVNISSTRAFQSQPDTESYTAAKGGITSLTHALAVSLSGIARVNSVAPGWIDTGAYHDDTNYEAVYSTGDTAQHPSGRVGEPADIARVVDFLCDERNSFINGENITVDGGMSRL
;
A
#
# COMPACT_ATOMS: atom_id res chain seq x y z
N MET A 1 19.81 10.66 4.23
CA MET A 1 19.91 10.24 2.81
C MET A 1 18.53 10.39 2.23
N ASN A 2 18.42 10.92 1.01
CA ASN A 2 17.14 10.97 0.30
C ASN A 2 16.87 9.56 -0.26
N ARG A 3 15.89 8.84 0.30
CA ARG A 3 15.49 7.50 -0.15
C ARG A 3 14.61 7.62 -1.40
N ILE A 4 14.64 6.60 -2.26
CA ILE A 4 13.74 6.48 -3.40
C ILE A 4 12.64 5.49 -3.01
N ILE A 5 11.42 5.99 -2.90
CA ILE A 5 10.26 5.25 -2.42
C ILE A 5 9.25 5.06 -3.56
N VAL A 6 8.80 3.83 -3.77
CA VAL A 6 7.81 3.48 -4.80
C VAL A 6 6.52 3.04 -4.12
N VAL A 7 5.37 3.62 -4.49
CA VAL A 7 4.07 3.35 -3.86
C VAL A 7 3.01 3.05 -4.91
N THR A 8 2.20 2.02 -4.72
CA THR A 8 1.00 1.79 -5.55
C THR A 8 -0.26 2.31 -4.87
N GLY A 9 -1.20 2.89 -5.63
CA GLY A 9 -2.43 3.50 -5.09
C GLY A 9 -2.14 4.76 -4.27
N GLY A 10 -1.24 5.62 -4.76
CA GLY A 10 -0.72 6.77 -3.99
C GLY A 10 -1.56 8.04 -4.05
N ALA A 11 -2.65 8.07 -4.84
CA ALA A 11 -3.46 9.28 -5.00
C ALA A 11 -4.55 9.45 -3.93
N GLY A 12 -4.91 8.38 -3.19
CA GLY A 12 -5.97 8.41 -2.18
C GLY A 12 -5.71 7.56 -0.95
N GLY A 13 -6.55 7.72 0.06
CA GLY A 13 -6.58 6.89 1.25
C GLY A 13 -5.25 6.73 1.98
N ILE A 14 -4.96 5.50 2.39
CA ILE A 14 -3.70 5.14 3.08
C ILE A 14 -2.48 5.46 2.20
N GLY A 15 -2.56 5.17 0.88
CA GLY A 15 -1.46 5.41 -0.05
C GLY A 15 -1.06 6.88 -0.14
N ARG A 16 -2.03 7.78 -0.23
CA ARG A 16 -1.78 9.24 -0.22
C ARG A 16 -1.08 9.69 1.07
N CYS A 17 -1.49 9.14 2.21
CA CYS A 17 -0.84 9.44 3.49
C CYS A 17 0.61 8.92 3.52
N ILE A 18 0.86 7.71 3.01
CA ILE A 18 2.21 7.14 2.89
C ILE A 18 3.09 8.02 2.00
N VAL A 19 2.61 8.42 0.81
CA VAL A 19 3.34 9.32 -0.10
C VAL A 19 3.70 10.63 0.61
N ALA A 20 2.72 11.27 1.27
CA ALA A 20 2.95 12.53 2.00
C ALA A 20 3.94 12.34 3.17
N HIS A 21 3.86 11.22 3.88
CA HIS A 21 4.72 10.91 5.02
C HIS A 21 6.20 10.87 4.60
N PHE A 22 6.54 10.07 3.59
CA PHE A 22 7.92 9.97 3.10
C PHE A 22 8.41 11.25 2.43
N ALA A 23 7.58 11.88 1.59
CA ALA A 23 7.95 13.12 0.92
C ALA A 23 8.23 14.26 1.90
N SER A 24 7.48 14.35 3.01
CA SER A 24 7.71 15.34 4.05
C SER A 24 9.02 15.16 4.82
N GLN A 25 9.61 13.96 4.78
CA GLN A 25 10.91 13.65 5.36
C GLN A 25 12.08 13.94 4.40
N GLY A 26 11.78 14.38 3.17
CA GLY A 26 12.77 14.69 2.14
C GLY A 26 13.11 13.52 1.23
N ASP A 27 12.33 12.42 1.27
CA ASP A 27 12.46 11.31 0.34
C ASP A 27 11.88 11.66 -1.03
N SER A 28 12.42 11.06 -2.10
CA SER A 28 11.84 11.11 -3.45
C SER A 28 10.81 9.99 -3.60
N VAL A 29 9.55 10.37 -3.83
CA VAL A 29 8.45 9.41 -3.87
C VAL A 29 7.85 9.31 -5.26
N TYR A 30 7.80 8.11 -5.79
CA TYR A 30 7.14 7.75 -7.04
C TYR A 30 5.89 6.94 -6.73
N PHE A 31 4.75 7.33 -7.29
CA PHE A 31 3.55 6.55 -7.11
C PHE A 31 2.79 6.32 -8.41
N ILE A 32 2.10 5.19 -8.51
CA ILE A 32 1.17 4.86 -9.59
C ILE A 32 -0.24 4.80 -9.04
N ASP A 33 -1.20 5.40 -9.76
CA ASP A 33 -2.62 5.35 -9.46
C ASP A 33 -3.45 5.45 -10.74
N GLN A 34 -4.58 4.77 -10.81
CA GLN A 34 -5.47 4.82 -11.97
C GLN A 34 -6.31 6.12 -12.04
N ASN A 35 -6.50 6.80 -10.92
CA ASN A 35 -7.26 8.04 -10.87
C ASN A 35 -6.41 9.22 -11.33
N GLN A 36 -6.56 9.58 -12.61
CA GLN A 36 -5.81 10.66 -13.24
C GLN A 36 -5.96 12.00 -12.51
N GLN A 37 -7.21 12.39 -12.20
CA GLN A 37 -7.46 13.69 -11.57
C GLN A 37 -6.84 13.78 -10.18
N ALA A 38 -7.04 12.74 -9.36
CA ALA A 38 -6.44 12.69 -8.02
C ALA A 38 -4.91 12.68 -8.10
N THR A 39 -4.32 11.91 -9.03
CA THR A 39 -2.87 11.84 -9.22
C THR A 39 -2.29 13.22 -9.53
N LEU A 40 -2.84 13.95 -10.52
CA LEU A 40 -2.34 15.26 -10.90
C LEU A 40 -2.50 16.28 -9.76
N THR A 41 -3.66 16.32 -9.14
CA THR A 41 -3.94 17.22 -8.01
C THR A 41 -3.01 16.97 -6.82
N GLN A 42 -2.73 15.69 -6.48
CA GLN A 42 -1.82 15.38 -5.38
C GLN A 42 -0.38 15.75 -5.68
N VAL A 43 0.11 15.48 -6.89
CA VAL A 43 1.46 15.88 -7.30
C VAL A 43 1.64 17.40 -7.20
N GLU A 44 0.66 18.17 -7.70
CA GLU A 44 0.70 19.64 -7.63
C GLU A 44 0.77 20.13 -6.18
N LYS A 45 -0.19 19.71 -5.33
CA LYS A 45 -0.25 20.09 -3.91
C LYS A 45 1.01 19.72 -3.12
N MET A 46 1.64 18.58 -3.44
CA MET A 46 2.84 18.14 -2.75
C MET A 46 4.08 18.91 -3.24
N ARG A 47 4.17 19.21 -4.53
CA ARG A 47 5.25 20.03 -5.12
C ARG A 47 5.20 21.48 -4.65
N GLU A 48 4.01 22.06 -4.44
CA GLU A 48 3.85 23.38 -3.82
C GLU A 48 4.46 23.46 -2.41
N ARG A 49 4.53 22.32 -1.70
CA ARG A 49 5.20 22.20 -0.40
C ARG A 49 6.71 21.97 -0.51
N GLY A 50 7.25 21.95 -1.74
CA GLY A 50 8.67 21.67 -1.99
C GLY A 50 9.04 20.18 -1.92
N TRP A 51 8.05 19.25 -1.92
CA TRP A 51 8.29 17.83 -1.82
C TRP A 51 8.59 17.20 -3.19
N GLN A 52 9.48 16.21 -3.19
CA GLN A 52 9.88 15.49 -4.40
C GLN A 52 8.91 14.33 -4.66
N VAL A 53 7.88 14.58 -5.44
CA VAL A 53 6.84 13.59 -5.75
C VAL A 53 6.61 13.52 -7.25
N THR A 54 6.58 12.29 -7.78
CA THR A 54 6.23 11.98 -9.17
C THR A 54 5.07 10.98 -9.19
N GLY A 55 3.96 11.36 -9.81
CA GLY A 55 2.81 10.51 -10.04
C GLY A 55 2.79 9.96 -11.46
N PHE A 56 2.46 8.68 -11.60
CA PHE A 56 2.21 7.99 -12.87
C PHE A 56 0.74 7.56 -12.93
N VAL A 57 0.05 7.95 -13.99
CA VAL A 57 -1.35 7.54 -14.20
C VAL A 57 -1.36 6.19 -14.90
N GLY A 58 -1.84 5.16 -14.20
CA GLY A 58 -1.89 3.80 -14.76
C GLY A 58 -2.61 2.83 -13.83
N ASP A 59 -3.19 1.80 -14.42
CA ASP A 59 -3.83 0.71 -13.69
C ASP A 59 -2.80 -0.39 -13.38
N VAL A 60 -2.60 -0.69 -12.11
CA VAL A 60 -1.68 -1.74 -11.68
C VAL A 60 -2.13 -3.15 -12.07
N ALA A 61 -3.40 -3.34 -12.46
CA ALA A 61 -3.88 -4.60 -13.04
C ALA A 61 -3.28 -4.86 -14.42
N GLU A 62 -2.75 -3.84 -15.10
CA GLU A 62 -2.22 -3.91 -16.44
C GLU A 62 -0.69 -4.05 -16.42
N LYS A 63 -0.21 -5.16 -16.98
CA LYS A 63 1.23 -5.48 -17.03
C LYS A 63 2.05 -4.34 -17.64
N GLN A 64 1.57 -3.77 -18.74
CA GLN A 64 2.27 -2.70 -19.44
C GLN A 64 2.44 -1.46 -18.56
N ALA A 65 1.40 -1.06 -17.80
CA ALA A 65 1.47 0.08 -16.90
C ALA A 65 2.52 -0.12 -15.81
N LEU A 66 2.65 -1.35 -15.27
CA LEU A 66 3.68 -1.68 -14.28
C LEU A 66 5.09 -1.59 -14.89
N GLU A 67 5.28 -2.11 -16.12
CA GLU A 67 6.57 -2.07 -16.82
C GLU A 67 6.98 -0.62 -17.16
N GLU A 68 6.05 0.20 -17.66
CA GLU A 68 6.29 1.61 -17.96
C GLU A 68 6.59 2.43 -16.70
N PHE A 69 5.85 2.18 -15.62
CA PHE A 69 6.09 2.83 -14.33
C PHE A 69 7.46 2.47 -13.75
N ALA A 70 7.83 1.19 -13.75
CA ALA A 70 9.15 0.76 -13.28
C ALA A 70 10.27 1.34 -14.15
N ALA A 71 10.09 1.38 -15.48
CA ALA A 71 11.04 1.98 -16.41
C ALA A 71 11.21 3.49 -16.20
N LEU A 72 10.13 4.21 -15.85
CA LEU A 72 10.18 5.63 -15.48
C LEU A 72 11.09 5.81 -14.25
N VAL A 73 10.83 5.05 -13.18
CA VAL A 73 11.59 5.14 -11.93
C VAL A 73 13.08 4.85 -12.16
N LEU A 74 13.39 3.74 -12.86
CA LEU A 74 14.76 3.32 -13.11
C LEU A 74 15.52 4.21 -14.12
N ARG A 75 14.81 4.90 -15.00
CA ARG A 75 15.41 5.91 -15.87
C ARG A 75 15.86 7.15 -15.08
N GLU A 76 15.06 7.57 -14.10
CA GLU A 76 15.36 8.74 -13.26
C GLU A 76 16.32 8.38 -12.12
N HIS A 77 16.32 7.12 -11.69
CA HIS A 77 17.18 6.56 -10.64
C HIS A 77 17.86 5.25 -11.10
N PRO A 78 18.88 5.35 -11.96
CA PRO A 78 19.62 4.16 -12.43
C PRO A 78 20.29 3.37 -11.30
N GLU A 79 20.58 4.03 -10.19
CA GLU A 79 21.10 3.43 -8.96
C GLU A 79 20.08 2.54 -8.24
N GLY A 80 18.77 2.69 -8.55
CA GLY A 80 17.70 1.88 -8.03
C GLY A 80 16.88 2.53 -6.92
N ILE A 81 16.08 1.72 -6.22
CA ILE A 81 15.11 2.14 -5.19
C ILE A 81 15.49 1.62 -3.81
N HIS A 82 14.97 2.25 -2.76
CA HIS A 82 15.14 1.81 -1.37
C HIS A 82 13.93 1.00 -0.88
N CYS A 83 12.72 1.45 -1.21
CA CYS A 83 11.50 0.84 -0.71
C CYS A 83 10.44 0.71 -1.81
N LEU A 84 9.75 -0.45 -1.82
CA LEU A 84 8.55 -0.70 -2.62
C LEU A 84 7.36 -0.92 -1.67
N ILE A 85 6.31 -0.11 -1.79
CA ILE A 85 5.12 -0.17 -0.96
C ILE A 85 3.92 -0.54 -1.83
N ASN A 86 3.47 -1.78 -1.73
CA ASN A 86 2.31 -2.30 -2.44
C ASN A 86 1.04 -2.02 -1.61
N ASN A 87 0.39 -0.90 -1.89
CA ASN A 87 -0.79 -0.46 -1.18
C ASN A 87 -2.08 -0.57 -2.01
N ALA A 88 -2.01 -0.47 -3.34
CA ALA A 88 -3.19 -0.54 -4.20
C ALA A 88 -4.02 -1.79 -3.93
N CYS A 89 -5.31 -1.60 -3.70
CA CYS A 89 -6.31 -2.67 -3.62
C CYS A 89 -7.71 -2.08 -3.77
N LEU A 90 -8.67 -2.91 -4.12
CA LEU A 90 -10.09 -2.57 -4.16
C LEU A 90 -10.93 -3.79 -3.81
N MET A 91 -12.22 -3.56 -3.59
CA MET A 91 -13.21 -4.60 -3.36
C MET A 91 -14.28 -4.52 -4.47
N ARG A 92 -14.65 -5.68 -5.01
CA ARG A 92 -15.70 -5.84 -6.03
C ARG A 92 -16.83 -6.74 -5.54
N GLY A 93 -17.00 -6.86 -4.21
CA GLY A 93 -17.99 -7.75 -3.62
C GLY A 93 -17.59 -9.21 -3.62
N GLY A 94 -18.57 -10.09 -3.59
CA GLY A 94 -18.40 -11.55 -3.47
C GLY A 94 -19.60 -12.34 -4.00
N ILE A 95 -19.88 -13.48 -3.35
CA ILE A 95 -20.87 -14.47 -3.81
C ILE A 95 -22.33 -14.02 -3.64
N LEU A 96 -22.59 -13.00 -2.82
CA LEU A 96 -23.92 -12.44 -2.60
C LEU A 96 -24.22 -11.22 -3.46
N SER A 97 -23.22 -10.66 -4.14
CA SER A 97 -23.32 -9.57 -5.10
C SER A 97 -22.99 -10.07 -6.50
N ASP A 98 -23.05 -9.16 -7.47
CA ASP A 98 -22.78 -9.48 -8.88
C ASP A 98 -21.27 -9.54 -9.22
N CYS A 99 -20.40 -9.93 -8.25
CA CYS A 99 -18.99 -10.12 -8.48
C CYS A 99 -18.76 -11.33 -9.39
N ASP A 100 -18.55 -11.08 -10.66
CA ASP A 100 -18.33 -12.13 -11.65
C ASP A 100 -16.86 -12.60 -11.69
N TYR A 101 -16.57 -13.49 -12.65
CA TYR A 101 -15.23 -14.04 -12.83
C TYR A 101 -14.17 -12.97 -13.14
N GLU A 102 -14.50 -11.99 -13.98
CA GLU A 102 -13.57 -10.94 -14.37
C GLU A 102 -13.37 -9.92 -13.24
N ASP A 103 -14.41 -9.59 -12.49
CA ASP A 103 -14.31 -8.76 -11.29
C ASP A 103 -13.43 -9.42 -10.23
N PHE A 104 -13.63 -10.71 -9.98
CA PHE A 104 -12.80 -11.46 -9.04
C PHE A 104 -11.33 -11.46 -9.49
N LEU A 105 -11.07 -11.79 -10.77
CA LEU A 105 -9.72 -11.79 -11.34
C LEU A 105 -9.07 -10.40 -11.29
N TYR A 106 -9.83 -9.35 -11.56
CA TYR A 106 -9.30 -7.98 -11.51
C TYR A 106 -8.79 -7.64 -10.09
N VAL A 107 -9.56 -7.98 -9.05
CA VAL A 107 -9.11 -7.79 -7.66
C VAL A 107 -7.84 -8.56 -7.36
N GLN A 108 -7.68 -9.80 -7.88
CA GLN A 108 -6.45 -10.58 -7.72
C GLN A 108 -5.28 -9.96 -8.50
N ARG A 109 -5.50 -9.44 -9.70
CA ARG A 109 -4.47 -8.74 -10.48
C ARG A 109 -3.93 -7.55 -9.71
N VAL A 110 -4.80 -6.72 -9.14
CA VAL A 110 -4.40 -5.54 -8.34
C VAL A 110 -3.74 -5.95 -7.02
N GLY A 111 -4.34 -6.87 -6.27
CA GLY A 111 -3.94 -7.15 -4.88
C GLY A 111 -2.80 -8.16 -4.71
N VAL A 112 -2.54 -9.00 -5.74
CA VAL A 112 -1.55 -10.09 -5.66
C VAL A 112 -0.57 -10.05 -6.82
N VAL A 113 -1.09 -9.99 -8.07
CA VAL A 113 -0.23 -10.07 -9.26
C VAL A 113 0.64 -8.83 -9.42
N ALA A 114 0.09 -7.64 -9.21
CA ALA A 114 0.84 -6.38 -9.32
C ALA A 114 2.00 -6.31 -8.29
N PRO A 115 1.80 -6.60 -6.98
CA PRO A 115 2.89 -6.73 -6.02
C PRO A 115 3.99 -7.69 -6.43
N TYR A 116 3.62 -8.88 -6.93
CA TYR A 116 4.59 -9.85 -7.44
C TYR A 116 5.37 -9.30 -8.64
N MET A 117 4.69 -8.68 -9.60
CA MET A 117 5.33 -8.13 -10.80
C MET A 117 6.27 -6.97 -10.46
N LEU A 118 5.88 -6.06 -9.56
CA LEU A 118 6.76 -4.96 -9.15
C LEU A 118 7.97 -5.48 -8.36
N ALA A 119 7.79 -6.45 -7.47
CA ALA A 119 8.90 -7.10 -6.78
C ALA A 119 9.89 -7.72 -7.80
N ARG A 120 9.37 -8.37 -8.86
CA ARG A 120 10.17 -8.94 -9.95
C ARG A 120 10.90 -7.88 -10.78
N LEU A 121 10.25 -6.75 -11.08
CA LEU A 121 10.83 -5.67 -11.87
C LEU A 121 11.94 -4.94 -11.12
N PHE A 122 11.82 -4.80 -9.79
CA PHE A 122 12.80 -4.10 -8.97
C PHE A 122 13.83 -5.01 -8.27
N LYS A 123 13.73 -6.34 -8.35
CA LYS A 123 14.58 -7.28 -7.57
C LYS A 123 16.10 -7.05 -7.72
N ASP A 124 16.54 -6.61 -8.89
CA ASP A 124 17.95 -6.35 -9.18
C ASP A 124 18.34 -4.86 -9.04
N HIS A 125 17.43 -4.05 -8.50
CA HIS A 125 17.52 -2.59 -8.44
C HIS A 125 17.25 -2.04 -7.02
N PHE A 126 17.46 -2.83 -5.98
CA PHE A 126 17.41 -2.29 -4.61
C PHE A 126 18.76 -1.73 -4.20
N GLN A 127 18.75 -0.55 -3.58
CA GLN A 127 19.92 0.06 -2.96
C GLN A 127 20.07 -0.46 -1.54
N GLY A 128 21.28 -0.97 -1.22
CA GLY A 128 21.54 -1.57 0.09
C GLY A 128 20.65 -2.80 0.36
N MET A 129 20.19 -2.95 1.59
CA MET A 129 19.14 -3.92 1.94
C MET A 129 17.77 -3.29 1.68
N GLY A 130 17.17 -3.59 0.54
CA GLY A 130 15.86 -3.08 0.17
C GLY A 130 14.74 -3.44 1.15
N ALA A 131 13.64 -2.72 1.07
CA ALA A 131 12.44 -3.04 1.82
C ALA A 131 11.20 -3.11 0.91
N ILE A 132 10.43 -4.18 1.02
CA ILE A 132 9.10 -4.31 0.42
C ILE A 132 8.07 -4.36 1.55
N VAL A 133 7.10 -3.46 1.52
CA VAL A 133 5.99 -3.45 2.47
C VAL A 133 4.67 -3.63 1.72
N ASN A 134 3.98 -4.72 2.01
CA ASN A 134 2.69 -5.05 1.42
C ASN A 134 1.56 -4.63 2.37
N ILE A 135 0.59 -3.87 1.89
CA ILE A 135 -0.59 -3.52 2.68
C ILE A 135 -1.64 -4.63 2.54
N SER A 136 -1.68 -5.51 3.53
CA SER A 136 -2.67 -6.54 3.70
C SER A 136 -3.97 -5.99 4.32
N SER A 137 -4.63 -6.73 5.18
CA SER A 137 -5.80 -6.32 5.96
C SER A 137 -6.06 -7.37 7.05
N THR A 138 -6.75 -7.00 8.12
CA THR A 138 -7.35 -7.97 9.04
C THR A 138 -8.32 -8.91 8.31
N ARG A 139 -8.84 -8.52 7.13
CA ARG A 139 -9.66 -9.39 6.25
C ARG A 139 -8.92 -10.61 5.71
N ALA A 140 -7.61 -10.68 5.80
CA ALA A 140 -6.85 -11.89 5.49
C ALA A 140 -7.12 -13.02 6.50
N PHE A 141 -7.61 -12.69 7.70
CA PHE A 141 -7.79 -13.62 8.84
C PHE A 141 -9.22 -13.67 9.38
N GLN A 142 -10.04 -12.68 9.06
CA GLN A 142 -11.44 -12.59 9.43
C GLN A 142 -12.22 -11.95 8.28
N SER A 143 -13.49 -12.33 8.11
CA SER A 143 -14.30 -11.87 6.96
C SER A 143 -15.61 -11.24 7.39
N GLN A 144 -16.20 -10.50 6.49
CA GLN A 144 -17.61 -10.12 6.51
C GLN A 144 -18.28 -10.78 5.30
N PRO A 145 -19.60 -10.94 5.31
CA PRO A 145 -20.29 -11.42 4.12
C PRO A 145 -19.94 -10.58 2.89
N ASP A 146 -19.86 -11.21 1.73
CA ASP A 146 -19.68 -10.57 0.44
C ASP A 146 -18.35 -9.82 0.24
N THR A 147 -17.28 -10.33 0.87
CA THR A 147 -15.92 -9.78 0.75
C THR A 147 -14.91 -10.75 0.12
N GLU A 148 -15.38 -11.81 -0.54
CA GLU A 148 -14.54 -12.94 -0.98
C GLU A 148 -13.43 -12.51 -1.92
N SER A 149 -13.70 -11.61 -2.88
CA SER A 149 -12.68 -11.13 -3.82
C SER A 149 -11.53 -10.40 -3.11
N TYR A 150 -11.88 -9.52 -2.17
CA TYR A 150 -10.94 -8.77 -1.36
C TYR A 150 -10.20 -9.65 -0.34
N THR A 151 -10.94 -10.50 0.37
CA THR A 151 -10.38 -11.45 1.36
C THR A 151 -9.36 -12.38 0.71
N ALA A 152 -9.68 -12.91 -0.48
CA ALA A 152 -8.75 -13.74 -1.24
C ALA A 152 -7.47 -12.99 -1.62
N ALA A 153 -7.59 -11.73 -2.07
CA ALA A 153 -6.44 -10.91 -2.40
C ALA A 153 -5.58 -10.58 -1.16
N LYS A 154 -6.22 -10.24 -0.03
CA LYS A 154 -5.51 -9.93 1.22
C LYS A 154 -4.88 -11.15 1.88
N GLY A 155 -5.49 -12.33 1.76
CA GLY A 155 -4.87 -13.60 2.10
C GLY A 155 -3.69 -13.93 1.18
N GLY A 156 -3.89 -13.74 -0.13
CA GLY A 156 -2.87 -13.95 -1.14
C GLY A 156 -1.62 -13.09 -0.96
N ILE A 157 -1.77 -11.78 -0.71
CA ILE A 157 -0.61 -10.90 -0.48
C ILE A 157 0.10 -11.21 0.85
N THR A 158 -0.63 -11.63 1.88
CA THR A 158 -0.03 -12.07 3.15
C THR A 158 0.85 -13.31 2.93
N SER A 159 0.37 -14.30 2.17
CA SER A 159 1.16 -15.47 1.83
C SER A 159 2.32 -15.14 0.89
N LEU A 160 2.12 -14.25 -0.08
CA LEU A 160 3.17 -13.79 -0.98
C LEU A 160 4.30 -13.08 -0.23
N THR A 161 3.99 -12.38 0.87
CA THR A 161 4.97 -11.67 1.70
C THR A 161 6.07 -12.61 2.21
N HIS A 162 5.72 -13.70 2.88
CA HIS A 162 6.74 -14.62 3.40
C HIS A 162 7.46 -15.40 2.29
N ALA A 163 6.78 -15.69 1.17
CA ALA A 163 7.41 -16.34 0.02
C ALA A 163 8.46 -15.43 -0.62
N LEU A 164 8.16 -14.13 -0.81
CA LEU A 164 9.12 -13.15 -1.31
C LEU A 164 10.26 -12.90 -0.32
N ALA A 165 9.99 -12.88 0.99
CA ALA A 165 11.03 -12.72 2.01
C ALA A 165 12.11 -13.80 1.95
N VAL A 166 11.73 -15.03 1.61
CA VAL A 166 12.66 -16.14 1.39
C VAL A 166 13.39 -15.99 0.06
N SER A 167 12.64 -15.70 -1.02
CA SER A 167 13.20 -15.62 -2.38
C SER A 167 14.16 -14.44 -2.58
N LEU A 168 13.92 -13.33 -1.87
CA LEU A 168 14.74 -12.10 -1.94
C LEU A 168 15.74 -12.00 -0.79
N SER A 169 16.11 -13.12 -0.18
CA SER A 169 17.12 -13.16 0.88
C SER A 169 18.43 -12.52 0.43
N GLY A 170 18.93 -11.56 1.22
CA GLY A 170 20.13 -10.78 0.89
C GLY A 170 19.91 -9.63 -0.09
N ILE A 171 18.70 -9.47 -0.64
CA ILE A 171 18.32 -8.41 -1.60
C ILE A 171 17.38 -7.40 -0.95
N ALA A 172 16.27 -7.89 -0.38
CA ALA A 172 15.28 -7.05 0.25
C ALA A 172 14.57 -7.80 1.39
N ARG A 173 14.18 -7.07 2.43
CA ARG A 173 13.25 -7.55 3.44
C ARG A 173 11.83 -7.35 2.93
N VAL A 174 10.96 -8.32 3.18
CA VAL A 174 9.57 -8.26 2.74
C VAL A 174 8.67 -8.50 3.94
N ASN A 175 7.86 -7.50 4.28
CA ASN A 175 6.91 -7.58 5.38
C ASN A 175 5.53 -7.08 4.92
N SER A 176 4.49 -7.36 5.69
CA SER A 176 3.17 -6.83 5.47
C SER A 176 2.62 -6.10 6.70
N VAL A 177 1.76 -5.14 6.44
CA VAL A 177 0.94 -4.47 7.44
C VAL A 177 -0.51 -4.85 7.19
N ALA A 178 -1.23 -5.29 8.22
CA ALA A 178 -2.64 -5.63 8.17
C ALA A 178 -3.46 -4.57 8.93
N PRO A 179 -3.96 -3.53 8.26
CA PRO A 179 -4.85 -2.56 8.88
C PRO A 179 -6.18 -3.18 9.30
N GLY A 180 -6.74 -2.69 10.42
CA GLY A 180 -8.13 -2.85 10.75
C GLY A 180 -9.02 -1.85 10.03
N TRP A 181 -10.00 -1.29 10.74
CA TRP A 181 -10.78 -0.19 10.20
C TRP A 181 -10.02 1.13 10.32
N ILE A 182 -9.65 1.66 9.16
CA ILE A 182 -8.96 2.94 8.99
C ILE A 182 -9.90 3.90 8.26
N ASP A 183 -10.16 5.03 8.87
CA ASP A 183 -10.90 6.10 8.21
C ASP A 183 -10.00 6.84 7.21
N THR A 184 -10.32 6.72 5.94
CA THR A 184 -9.58 7.32 4.85
C THR A 184 -10.25 8.55 4.24
N GLY A 185 -11.43 8.97 4.74
CA GLY A 185 -12.25 10.00 4.12
C GLY A 185 -11.51 11.32 3.89
N ALA A 186 -10.77 11.81 4.87
CA ALA A 186 -9.95 13.03 4.74
C ALA A 186 -8.83 12.95 3.69
N TYR A 187 -8.52 11.75 3.21
CA TYR A 187 -7.48 11.50 2.20
C TYR A 187 -8.04 11.21 0.80
N HIS A 188 -9.30 11.53 0.57
CA HIS A 188 -9.93 11.62 -0.75
C HIS A 188 -10.17 13.08 -1.13
N ASP A 189 -10.75 13.33 -2.30
CA ASP A 189 -10.93 14.70 -2.80
C ASP A 189 -12.19 15.39 -2.26
N ASP A 190 -12.93 14.78 -1.33
CA ASP A 190 -14.04 15.42 -0.65
C ASP A 190 -13.53 16.44 0.38
N THR A 191 -13.62 17.71 0.03
CA THR A 191 -13.18 18.83 0.88
C THR A 191 -14.12 19.07 2.07
N ASN A 192 -15.31 18.45 2.09
CA ASN A 192 -16.33 18.60 3.14
C ASN A 192 -16.41 17.37 4.03
N TYR A 193 -15.45 16.44 3.94
CA TYR A 193 -15.45 15.25 4.76
C TYR A 193 -15.30 15.59 6.23
N GLU A 194 -16.26 15.17 7.03
CA GLU A 194 -16.20 15.20 8.50
C GLU A 194 -16.37 13.77 9.02
N ALA A 195 -15.42 13.34 9.85
CA ALA A 195 -15.47 12.02 10.47
C ALA A 195 -16.60 11.95 11.50
N VAL A 196 -17.54 11.02 11.32
CA VAL A 196 -18.62 10.78 12.27
C VAL A 196 -18.61 9.32 12.69
N TYR A 197 -18.38 9.07 13.98
CA TYR A 197 -18.34 7.72 14.53
C TYR A 197 -19.40 7.57 15.62
N SER A 198 -20.09 6.44 15.60
CA SER A 198 -20.95 6.03 16.70
C SER A 198 -20.11 5.54 17.90
N THR A 199 -20.75 5.43 19.06
CA THR A 199 -20.12 4.79 20.23
C THR A 199 -19.78 3.32 19.97
N GLY A 200 -20.58 2.63 19.11
CA GLY A 200 -20.30 1.27 18.66
C GLY A 200 -19.03 1.18 17.81
N ASP A 201 -18.80 2.18 16.95
CA ASP A 201 -17.62 2.22 16.09
C ASP A 201 -16.31 2.35 16.90
N THR A 202 -16.31 3.20 17.90
CA THR A 202 -15.15 3.37 18.78
C THR A 202 -14.97 2.18 19.72
N ALA A 203 -16.06 1.58 20.20
CA ALA A 203 -16.04 0.44 21.12
C ALA A 203 -15.48 -0.85 20.49
N GLN A 204 -15.49 -0.97 19.14
CA GLN A 204 -14.84 -2.08 18.44
C GLN A 204 -13.31 -2.07 18.59
N HIS A 205 -12.74 -0.95 19.02
CA HIS A 205 -11.29 -0.80 19.10
C HIS A 205 -10.87 -0.63 20.58
N PRO A 206 -10.17 -1.60 21.18
CA PRO A 206 -9.58 -1.44 22.51
C PRO A 206 -8.71 -0.17 22.69
N SER A 207 -8.16 0.36 21.59
CA SER A 207 -7.45 1.64 21.57
C SER A 207 -8.35 2.87 21.80
N GLY A 208 -9.70 2.70 21.83
CA GLY A 208 -10.68 3.75 22.07
C GLY A 208 -10.95 4.69 20.90
N ARG A 209 -10.46 4.38 19.70
CA ARG A 209 -10.69 5.18 18.48
C ARG A 209 -10.64 4.35 17.20
N VAL A 210 -11.24 4.85 16.15
CA VAL A 210 -11.02 4.38 14.78
C VAL A 210 -9.59 4.73 14.35
N GLY A 211 -8.98 3.90 13.51
CA GLY A 211 -7.64 4.14 12.97
C GLY A 211 -7.64 5.23 11.91
N GLU A 212 -6.50 5.85 11.71
CA GLU A 212 -6.26 6.83 10.64
C GLU A 212 -5.07 6.41 9.76
N PRO A 213 -4.99 6.90 8.51
CA PRO A 213 -3.92 6.53 7.58
C PRO A 213 -2.51 6.76 8.13
N ALA A 214 -2.33 7.75 9.01
CA ALA A 214 -1.06 8.02 9.66
C ALA A 214 -0.60 6.88 10.61
N ASP A 215 -1.53 6.10 11.18
CA ASP A 215 -1.18 4.92 11.98
C ASP A 215 -0.48 3.87 11.12
N ILE A 216 -0.92 3.73 9.87
CA ILE A 216 -0.33 2.79 8.91
C ILE A 216 0.99 3.33 8.36
N ALA A 217 1.03 4.62 7.98
CA ALA A 217 2.23 5.23 7.40
C ALA A 217 3.44 5.14 8.36
N ARG A 218 3.24 5.32 9.67
CA ARG A 218 4.30 5.18 10.68
C ARG A 218 4.85 3.75 10.77
N VAL A 219 3.99 2.73 10.67
CA VAL A 219 4.44 1.32 10.68
C VAL A 219 5.14 0.95 9.38
N VAL A 220 4.67 1.48 8.24
CA VAL A 220 5.35 1.30 6.96
C VAL A 220 6.75 1.90 7.00
N ASP A 221 6.91 3.13 7.51
CA ASP A 221 8.23 3.77 7.65
C ASP A 221 9.14 2.98 8.60
N PHE A 222 8.62 2.51 9.73
CA PHE A 222 9.35 1.62 10.63
C PHE A 222 9.86 0.37 9.92
N LEU A 223 9.06 -0.26 9.07
CA LEU A 223 9.47 -1.45 8.30
C LEU A 223 10.44 -1.11 7.16
N CYS A 224 10.42 0.11 6.63
CA CYS A 224 11.36 0.60 5.63
C CYS A 224 12.73 0.98 6.21
N ASP A 225 12.84 1.18 7.52
CA ASP A 225 14.09 1.53 8.18
C ASP A 225 15.05 0.32 8.21
N GLU A 226 16.26 0.48 7.66
CA GLU A 226 17.28 -0.56 7.61
C GLU A 226 17.76 -1.04 8.99
N ARG A 227 17.61 -0.21 10.01
CA ARG A 227 17.94 -0.57 11.41
C ARG A 227 17.06 -1.72 11.92
N ASN A 228 15.88 -1.91 11.33
CA ASN A 228 14.96 -3.00 11.63
C ASN A 228 15.24 -4.26 10.77
N SER A 229 16.52 -4.52 10.48
CA SER A 229 16.97 -5.55 9.55
C SER A 229 16.61 -6.99 9.93
N PHE A 230 16.26 -7.24 11.18
CA PHE A 230 15.88 -8.59 11.66
C PHE A 230 14.37 -8.89 11.56
N ILE A 231 13.57 -7.94 11.04
CA ILE A 231 12.15 -8.14 10.77
C ILE A 231 11.98 -8.47 9.29
N ASN A 232 11.64 -9.73 8.98
CA ASN A 232 11.49 -10.21 7.61
C ASN A 232 10.47 -11.37 7.55
N GLY A 233 9.55 -11.31 6.60
CA GLY A 233 8.49 -12.30 6.41
C GLY A 233 7.28 -12.13 7.34
N GLU A 234 7.21 -11.04 8.11
CA GLU A 234 6.20 -10.81 9.12
C GLU A 234 4.96 -10.07 8.59
N ASN A 235 3.83 -10.31 9.25
CA ASN A 235 2.59 -9.54 9.07
C ASN A 235 2.23 -8.81 10.36
N ILE A 236 2.32 -7.50 10.35
CA ILE A 236 2.04 -6.65 11.52
C ILE A 236 0.59 -6.15 11.46
N THR A 237 -0.24 -6.62 12.39
CA THR A 237 -1.62 -6.13 12.53
C THR A 237 -1.64 -4.76 13.19
N VAL A 238 -2.34 -3.79 12.55
CA VAL A 238 -2.51 -2.41 13.03
C VAL A 238 -3.99 -2.06 13.00
N ASP A 239 -4.71 -2.44 14.04
CA ASP A 239 -6.17 -2.43 14.09
C ASP A 239 -6.75 -1.91 15.41
N GLY A 240 -5.93 -1.30 16.25
CA GLY A 240 -6.35 -0.82 17.57
C GLY A 240 -6.82 -1.92 18.52
N GLY A 241 -6.47 -3.18 18.24
CA GLY A 241 -6.87 -4.36 19.00
C GLY A 241 -8.21 -4.96 18.57
N MET A 242 -8.86 -4.44 17.51
CA MET A 242 -10.17 -4.87 17.03
C MET A 242 -10.26 -6.39 16.79
N SER A 243 -9.24 -7.01 16.22
CA SER A 243 -9.21 -8.46 15.94
C SER A 243 -8.84 -9.32 17.16
N ARG A 244 -8.72 -8.75 18.35
CA ARG A 244 -8.40 -9.47 19.61
C ARG A 244 -9.60 -9.62 20.55
N LEU A 245 -10.74 -9.00 20.21
CA LEU A 245 -12.00 -9.09 20.95
C LEU A 245 -12.76 -10.37 20.63
#